data_8dd739e5dc8ac63994fd6d10e91ec535
#
_entry.id   8dd739e5dc8ac63994fd6d10e91ec535
#
_cell.length_a   1.000
_cell.length_b   1.000
_cell.length_c   1.000
_cell.angle_alpha   90.00
_cell.angle_beta   90.00
_cell.angle_gamma   90.00
#
_symmetry.space_group_name_H-M   'P 1'
#
loop_
_entity.id
_entity.type
_entity.pdbx_description
1 polymer ?
#
loop_
_entity_poly.entity_id
_entity_poly.type
_entity_poly.pdbx_seq_one_letter_code
_entity_poly.pdbx_strand_id
1 'polypeptide(L)'
;MHLRIYEVDAPIHDTNHPDRQGVHVFTGVADSPAAALRRAHEVYDAALAAHTAGLEIPGKQPDSWGARGLRPGWQMEWPAARASLWNNPVNWTTRSDFAL
;
A
#
# COMPACT_ATOMS: atom_id res chain seq x y z
N MET A 1 -5.59 1.44 23.82
CA MET A 1 -5.22 1.49 22.40
C MET A 1 -5.56 0.16 21.77
N HIS A 2 -6.41 0.15 20.75
CA HIS A 2 -6.80 -1.08 20.07
C HIS A 2 -6.08 -1.19 18.74
N LEU A 3 -5.31 -2.26 18.60
CA LEU A 3 -4.71 -2.61 17.31
C LEU A 3 -5.71 -3.42 16.51
N ARG A 4 -5.88 -3.04 15.26
CA ARG A 4 -6.77 -3.73 14.32
C ARG A 4 -6.07 -3.87 12.98
N ILE A 5 -6.60 -4.72 12.13
CA ILE A 5 -6.11 -4.86 10.77
C ILE A 5 -6.79 -3.80 9.90
N TYR A 6 -5.99 -3.02 9.20
CA TYR A 6 -6.46 -2.01 8.28
C TYR A 6 -6.05 -2.35 6.86
N GLU A 7 -6.85 -1.88 5.93
CA GLU A 7 -6.53 -1.89 4.51
C GLU A 7 -6.35 -0.44 4.06
N VAL A 8 -5.30 -0.19 3.30
CA VAL A 8 -5.07 1.12 2.68
C VAL A 8 -5.11 0.94 1.18
N ASP A 9 -6.02 1.64 0.53
CA ASP A 9 -6.14 1.64 -0.93
C ASP A 9 -5.58 2.95 -1.46
N ALA A 10 -4.50 2.87 -2.21
CA ALA A 10 -3.87 4.03 -2.79
C ALA A 10 -4.01 3.98 -4.31
N PRO A 11 -4.75 4.92 -4.92
CA PRO A 11 -4.81 4.99 -6.38
C PRO A 11 -3.42 5.24 -6.96
N ILE A 12 -3.17 4.64 -8.11
CA ILE A 12 -1.91 4.83 -8.81
C ILE A 12 -2.18 5.05 -10.30
N HIS A 13 -1.23 5.65 -10.97
CA HIS A 13 -1.27 5.76 -12.43
C HIS A 13 0.12 5.58 -13.02
N ASP A 14 0.16 5.11 -14.27
CA ASP A 14 1.40 4.98 -15.02
C ASP A 14 1.86 6.37 -15.45
N THR A 15 3.08 6.76 -15.09
CA THR A 15 3.61 8.09 -15.40
C THR A 15 3.79 8.32 -16.91
N ASN A 16 4.00 7.26 -17.68
CA ASN A 16 4.15 7.34 -19.14
C ASN A 16 2.82 7.23 -19.88
N HIS A 17 1.81 6.64 -19.24
CA HIS A 17 0.48 6.45 -19.81
C HIS A 17 -0.55 6.78 -18.75
N PRO A 18 -0.84 8.07 -18.48
CA PRO A 18 -1.67 8.49 -17.34
C PRO A 18 -3.10 7.95 -17.36
N ASP A 19 -3.59 7.50 -18.52
CA ASP A 19 -4.89 6.84 -18.63
C ASP A 19 -4.90 5.43 -18.04
N ARG A 20 -3.73 4.83 -17.80
CA ARG A 20 -3.63 3.56 -17.09
C ARG A 20 -3.63 3.84 -15.61
N GLN A 21 -4.65 3.32 -14.94
CA GLN A 21 -4.85 3.55 -13.51
C GLN A 21 -5.08 2.23 -12.81
N GLY A 22 -4.80 2.21 -11.52
CA GLY A 22 -5.02 1.05 -10.70
C GLY A 22 -5.10 1.44 -9.23
N VAL A 23 -5.08 0.44 -8.37
CA VAL A 23 -5.09 0.63 -6.93
C VAL A 23 -4.01 -0.26 -6.33
N HIS A 24 -3.14 0.33 -5.51
CA HIS A 24 -2.20 -0.44 -4.72
C HIS A 24 -2.81 -0.64 -3.34
N VAL A 25 -2.95 -1.90 -2.94
CA VAL A 25 -3.59 -2.27 -1.68
C VAL A 25 -2.53 -2.69 -0.68
N PHE A 26 -2.56 -2.06 0.50
CA PHE A 26 -1.71 -2.42 1.62
C PHE A 26 -2.58 -2.96 2.73
N THR A 27 -2.06 -3.88 3.52
CA THR A 27 -2.72 -4.33 4.76
C THR A 27 -1.70 -4.39 5.88
N GLY A 28 -2.17 -4.15 7.09
CA GLY A 28 -1.33 -4.23 8.26
C GLY A 28 -2.06 -3.83 9.53
N VAL A 29 -1.35 -3.87 10.64
CA VAL A 29 -1.91 -3.57 11.96
C VAL A 29 -1.66 -2.11 12.29
N ALA A 30 -2.69 -1.43 12.78
CA ALA A 30 -2.58 -0.05 13.24
C ALA A 30 -3.67 0.23 14.28
N ASP A 31 -3.57 1.37 14.95
CA ASP A 31 -4.54 1.76 15.96
C ASP A 31 -5.58 2.77 15.45
N SER A 32 -5.38 3.28 14.24
CA SER A 32 -6.29 4.26 13.64
C SER A 32 -6.11 4.29 12.12
N PRO A 33 -7.11 4.81 11.39
CA PRO A 33 -6.95 5.02 9.95
C PRO A 33 -5.77 5.93 9.59
N ALA A 34 -5.54 6.97 10.37
CA ALA A 34 -4.42 7.88 10.11
C ALA A 34 -3.09 7.19 10.29
N ALA A 35 -2.96 6.35 11.33
CA ALA A 35 -1.75 5.57 11.54
C ALA A 35 -1.53 4.55 10.43
N ALA A 36 -2.60 3.92 9.94
CA ALA A 36 -2.54 2.99 8.82
C ALA A 36 -2.03 3.67 7.55
N LEU A 37 -2.57 4.84 7.22
CA LEU A 37 -2.12 5.61 6.06
C LEU A 37 -0.65 5.98 6.17
N ARG A 38 -0.23 6.44 7.34
CA ARG A 38 1.17 6.81 7.58
C ARG A 38 2.09 5.59 7.41
N ARG A 39 1.70 4.44 7.96
CA ARG A 39 2.52 3.23 7.86
C ARG A 39 2.63 2.71 6.43
N ALA A 40 1.54 2.71 5.69
CA ALA A 40 1.55 2.32 4.28
C ALA A 40 2.50 3.22 3.47
N HIS A 41 2.44 4.53 3.71
CA HIS A 41 3.30 5.48 3.04
C HIS A 41 4.78 5.25 3.39
N GLU A 42 5.08 5.01 4.67
CA GLU A 42 6.44 4.74 5.12
C GLU A 42 7.04 3.50 4.45
N VAL A 43 6.31 2.40 4.43
CA VAL A 43 6.84 1.17 3.83
C VAL A 43 6.97 1.28 2.31
N TYR A 44 6.10 2.04 1.67
CA TYR A 44 6.22 2.29 0.24
C TYR A 44 7.46 3.13 -0.06
N ASP A 45 7.68 4.21 0.68
CA ASP A 45 8.84 5.08 0.49
C ASP A 45 10.14 4.32 0.73
N ALA A 46 10.17 3.46 1.75
CA ALA A 46 11.34 2.64 2.04
C ALA A 46 11.63 1.65 0.91
N ALA A 47 10.58 1.03 0.35
CA ALA A 47 10.72 0.11 -0.76
C ALA A 47 11.21 0.83 -2.02
N LEU A 48 10.68 2.00 -2.30
CA LEU A 48 11.08 2.80 -3.46
C LEU A 48 12.54 3.25 -3.33
N ALA A 49 12.94 3.70 -2.15
CA ALA A 49 14.32 4.10 -1.89
C ALA A 49 15.28 2.92 -2.08
N ALA A 50 14.91 1.74 -1.57
CA ALA A 50 15.73 0.54 -1.74
C ALA A 50 15.85 0.17 -3.23
N HIS A 51 14.75 0.22 -3.96
CA HIS A 51 14.76 -0.07 -5.40
C HIS A 51 15.66 0.91 -6.14
N THR A 52 15.55 2.19 -5.86
CA THR A 52 16.36 3.23 -6.51
C THR A 52 17.85 3.05 -6.20
N ALA A 53 18.18 2.61 -5.00
CA ALA A 53 19.56 2.37 -4.59
C ALA A 53 20.12 1.02 -5.07
N GLY A 54 19.31 0.21 -5.74
CA GLY A 54 19.71 -1.13 -6.18
C GLY A 54 19.83 -2.14 -5.05
N LEU A 55 19.17 -1.86 -3.92
CA LEU A 55 19.17 -2.75 -2.77
C LEU A 55 17.94 -3.66 -2.77
N GLU A 56 17.99 -4.70 -1.96
CA GLU A 56 16.84 -5.59 -1.79
C GLU A 56 15.68 -4.83 -1.19
N ILE A 57 14.48 -5.03 -1.76
CA ILE A 57 13.27 -4.40 -1.25
C ILE A 57 12.89 -5.06 0.08
N PRO A 58 12.67 -4.27 1.14
CA PRO A 58 12.28 -4.84 2.43
C PRO A 58 11.00 -5.67 2.33
N GLY A 59 10.97 -6.78 3.03
CA GLY A 59 9.78 -7.61 3.14
C GLY A 59 8.78 -7.04 4.12
N LYS A 60 7.75 -7.84 4.43
CA LYS A 60 6.76 -7.46 5.44
C LYS A 60 7.43 -7.19 6.78
N GLN A 61 7.02 -6.10 7.41
CA GLN A 61 7.46 -5.74 8.75
C GLN A 61 6.65 -6.54 9.79
N PRO A 62 7.08 -6.55 11.08
CA PRO A 62 6.33 -7.28 12.12
C PRO A 62 4.87 -6.88 12.25
N ASP A 63 4.52 -5.63 11.90
CA ASP A 63 3.14 -5.16 11.90
C ASP A 63 2.39 -5.49 10.60
N SER A 64 2.96 -6.34 9.76
CA SER A 64 2.44 -6.81 8.48
C SER A 64 2.49 -5.80 7.34
N TRP A 65 2.87 -4.55 7.60
CA TRP A 65 3.00 -3.59 6.52
C TRP A 65 4.22 -3.90 5.64
N GLY A 66 4.04 -3.75 4.34
CA GLY A 66 5.10 -3.95 3.37
C GLY A 66 4.66 -3.47 1.99
N ALA A 67 5.60 -3.34 1.08
CA ALA A 67 5.33 -2.85 -0.27
C ALA A 67 5.93 -3.77 -1.32
N ARG A 68 5.61 -5.07 -1.25
CA ARG A 68 6.12 -6.05 -2.21
C ARG A 68 5.66 -5.80 -3.63
N GLY A 69 4.49 -5.18 -3.77
CA GLY A 69 3.92 -4.86 -5.08
C GLY A 69 4.44 -3.57 -5.67
N LEU A 70 5.61 -3.10 -5.25
CA LEU A 70 6.18 -1.88 -5.80
C LEU A 70 6.22 -1.92 -7.33
N ARG A 71 5.71 -0.86 -7.95
CA ARG A 71 5.71 -0.72 -9.40
C ARG A 71 6.49 0.52 -9.81
N PRO A 72 7.76 0.37 -10.18
CA PRO A 72 8.53 1.50 -10.72
C PRO A 72 7.86 2.06 -11.97
N GLY A 73 7.87 3.38 -12.10
CA GLY A 73 7.20 4.05 -13.21
C GLY A 73 5.73 4.36 -12.98
N TRP A 74 5.18 3.94 -11.84
CA TRP A 74 3.82 4.28 -11.42
C TRP A 74 3.88 5.26 -10.27
N GLN A 75 2.97 6.21 -10.26
CA GLN A 75 2.91 7.22 -9.22
C GLN A 75 1.75 6.96 -8.27
N MET A 76 2.04 7.04 -6.98
CA MET A 76 1.02 6.91 -5.93
C MET A 76 0.28 8.21 -5.74
N GLU A 77 -1.04 8.11 -5.64
CA GLU A 77 -1.90 9.26 -5.36
C GLU A 77 -2.22 9.28 -3.87
N TRP A 78 -1.21 9.57 -3.03
CA TRP A 78 -1.38 9.54 -1.58
C TRP A 78 -2.51 10.43 -1.07
N PRO A 79 -2.75 11.63 -1.61
CA PRO A 79 -3.88 12.45 -1.15
C PRO A 79 -5.25 11.79 -1.34
N ALA A 80 -5.36 10.85 -2.27
CA ALA A 80 -6.59 10.11 -2.52
C ALA A 80 -6.61 8.75 -1.84
N ALA A 81 -5.54 8.37 -1.15
CA ALA A 81 -5.47 7.08 -0.45
C ALA A 81 -6.46 7.05 0.72
N ARG A 82 -7.05 5.89 0.94
CA ARG A 82 -8.03 5.70 2.00
C ARG A 82 -7.69 4.49 2.84
N ALA A 83 -7.87 4.62 4.14
CA ALA A 83 -7.71 3.53 5.09
C ALA A 83 -9.07 3.13 5.64
N SER A 84 -9.30 1.84 5.72
CA SER A 84 -10.51 1.28 6.31
C SER A 84 -10.18 0.00 7.06
N LEU A 85 -11.05 -0.38 7.98
CA LEU A 85 -10.90 -1.66 8.68
C LEU A 85 -11.05 -2.80 7.68
N TRP A 86 -10.13 -3.74 7.76
CA TRP A 86 -10.25 -4.98 7.02
C TRP A 86 -11.06 -5.95 7.86
N ASN A 87 -12.31 -6.15 7.50
CA ASN A 87 -13.23 -6.97 8.26
C ASN A 87 -13.94 -8.05 7.43
N ASN A 88 -13.58 -8.15 6.15
CA ASN A 88 -14.22 -9.11 5.26
C ASN A 88 -13.18 -9.70 4.29
N PRO A 89 -12.72 -10.94 4.54
CA PRO A 89 -11.74 -11.59 3.68
C PRO A 89 -12.18 -11.75 2.23
N VAL A 90 -13.47 -11.91 1.99
CA VAL A 90 -13.99 -12.05 0.63
C VAL A 90 -13.78 -10.76 -0.15
N ASN A 91 -14.09 -9.62 0.46
CA ASN A 91 -13.85 -8.32 -0.17
C ASN A 91 -12.37 -8.09 -0.43
N TRP A 92 -11.53 -8.47 0.53
CA TRP A 92 -10.10 -8.34 0.38
C TRP A 92 -9.59 -9.18 -0.80
N THR A 93 -10.05 -10.43 -0.92
CA THR A 93 -9.66 -11.31 -2.01
C THR A 93 -10.09 -10.74 -3.36
N THR A 94 -11.31 -10.24 -3.44
CA THR A 94 -11.81 -9.62 -4.67
C THR A 94 -10.98 -8.40 -5.05
N ARG A 95 -10.63 -7.58 -4.08
CA ARG A 95 -9.85 -6.37 -4.32
C ARG A 95 -8.43 -6.68 -4.73
N SER A 96 -7.87 -7.79 -4.26
CA SER A 96 -6.51 -8.17 -4.63
C SER A 96 -6.37 -8.49 -6.12
N ASP A 97 -7.46 -8.81 -6.80
CA ASP A 97 -7.45 -9.01 -8.25
C ASP A 97 -7.16 -7.72 -9.01
N PHE A 98 -7.41 -6.57 -8.40
CA PHE A 98 -7.16 -5.25 -8.96
C PHE A 98 -5.91 -4.60 -8.39
N ALA A 99 -5.27 -5.20 -7.39
CA ALA A 99 -4.06 -4.67 -6.77
C ALA A 99 -2.86 -4.93 -7.69
N LEU A 100 -1.92 -4.02 -7.63
CA LEU A 100 -0.71 -4.11 -8.43
C LEU A 100 0.48 -4.59 -7.64
#